data_b533e6b08b296df0f8823ff1eafaaf51
#
_entry.id   b533e6b08b296df0f8823ff1eafaaf51
#
_cell.length_a   1.000
_cell.length_b   1.000
_cell.length_c   1.000
_cell.angle_alpha   90.00
_cell.angle_beta   90.00
_cell.angle_gamma   90.00
#
_symmetry.space_group_name_H-M   'P 1'
#
loop_
_entity.id
_entity.type
_entity.pdbx_description
1 polymer ?
#
loop_
_entity_poly.entity_id
_entity_poly.type
_entity_poly.pdbx_seq_one_letter_code
_entity_poly.pdbx_strand_id
1 'polypeptide(L)'
;MKSVKIKVSLIANLIAIVCLIFLGIITFIFVKDEVFNQVVKSESNYVRTAKNSMEAFKARNTAALESLAKNILKLPYEQISNQEALMRYVGKDLKVFRDAGGFLAVYIAQPDGELVVTDPDSDEKGLNFGIYGKADNYDARTRDYFKGAVKANGLYVTPSYLDLTTNLPCFTYATPLYKEGKFIGVLAIDILVKDLQREFENLPGRTFVFDSENSIFVSTDKELLKPGYDVSPVANIAKDKKDYEPFRYVRPLDGTQRFGVCAKVLGEYTACVGEPIDYIEEPVFKIAYIQIAIVIITSIISVLLLYFIVSRYLSPLAAIQTGLTSFFDFINHKTKNVSTIDVKTNDEFGQISKAINENILATKQGLEQDAKAVKESVETVGVVESGNLTARITANPRNPQLIELKNVLNRLLDVLQTKVGSDMNAIHKI
;
A
#
# COMPACT_ATOMS: atom_id res chain seq x y z
N MET A 1 -25.46 32.58 -20.80
CA MET A 1 -25.86 31.32 -20.13
C MET A 1 -24.89 30.16 -20.28
N LYS A 2 -24.23 29.95 -21.44
CA LYS A 2 -23.13 28.95 -21.52
C LYS A 2 -22.07 29.13 -20.42
N SER A 3 -21.78 30.37 -20.01
CA SER A 3 -20.76 30.70 -19.01
C SER A 3 -21.09 30.19 -17.59
N VAL A 4 -22.33 30.22 -17.10
CA VAL A 4 -22.68 29.79 -15.74
C VAL A 4 -22.64 28.27 -15.61
N LYS A 5 -23.20 27.53 -16.58
CA LYS A 5 -23.18 26.08 -16.62
C LYS A 5 -21.73 25.55 -16.60
N ILE A 6 -20.86 26.13 -17.43
CA ILE A 6 -19.45 25.76 -17.52
C ILE A 6 -18.72 26.11 -16.23
N LYS A 7 -18.93 27.29 -15.64
CA LYS A 7 -18.28 27.72 -14.42
C LYS A 7 -18.63 26.81 -13.24
N VAL A 8 -19.90 26.49 -13.03
CA VAL A 8 -20.34 25.59 -11.94
C VAL A 8 -19.79 24.20 -12.12
N SER A 9 -19.84 23.66 -13.34
CA SER A 9 -19.25 22.34 -13.62
C SER A 9 -17.75 22.33 -13.40
N LEU A 10 -17.00 23.35 -13.82
CA LEU A 10 -15.55 23.45 -13.62
C LEU A 10 -15.17 23.54 -12.13
N ILE A 11 -15.86 24.37 -11.36
CA ILE A 11 -15.59 24.51 -9.92
C ILE A 11 -15.85 23.20 -9.18
N ALA A 12 -16.99 22.56 -9.43
CA ALA A 12 -17.34 21.28 -8.81
C ALA A 12 -16.34 20.19 -9.17
N ASN A 13 -15.91 20.11 -10.44
CA ASN A 13 -14.87 19.17 -10.87
C ASN A 13 -13.51 19.46 -10.25
N LEU A 14 -13.13 20.75 -10.16
CA LEU A 14 -11.85 21.12 -9.51
C LEU A 14 -11.83 20.66 -8.07
N ILE A 15 -12.90 20.86 -7.31
CA ILE A 15 -13.00 20.38 -5.92
C ILE A 15 -12.92 18.86 -5.87
N ALA A 16 -13.64 18.15 -6.73
CA ALA A 16 -13.61 16.69 -6.79
C ALA A 16 -12.20 16.15 -7.10
N ILE A 17 -11.51 16.75 -8.07
CA ILE A 17 -10.12 16.37 -8.43
C ILE A 17 -9.16 16.61 -7.25
N VAL A 18 -9.26 17.77 -6.59
CA VAL A 18 -8.43 18.07 -5.41
C VAL A 18 -8.66 17.05 -4.30
N CYS A 19 -9.92 16.68 -4.01
CA CYS A 19 -10.24 15.65 -3.03
C CYS A 19 -9.66 14.27 -3.42
N LEU A 20 -9.77 13.89 -4.70
CA LEU A 20 -9.22 12.62 -5.20
C LEU A 20 -7.69 12.58 -5.11
N ILE A 21 -7.00 13.66 -5.45
CA ILE A 21 -5.55 13.78 -5.32
C ILE A 21 -5.14 13.65 -3.85
N PHE A 22 -5.82 14.37 -2.96
CA PHE A 22 -5.55 14.32 -1.52
C PHE A 22 -5.74 12.90 -0.95
N LEU A 23 -6.83 12.24 -1.30
CA LEU A 23 -7.08 10.84 -0.94
C LEU A 23 -6.00 9.93 -1.51
N GLY A 24 -5.59 10.17 -2.76
CA GLY A 24 -4.50 9.42 -3.41
C GLY A 24 -3.18 9.51 -2.67
N ILE A 25 -2.79 10.69 -2.23
CA ILE A 25 -1.56 10.91 -1.46
C ILE A 25 -1.62 10.17 -0.11
N ILE A 26 -2.73 10.29 0.62
CA ILE A 26 -2.91 9.59 1.90
C ILE A 26 -2.81 8.07 1.71
N THR A 27 -3.53 7.54 0.71
CA THR A 27 -3.52 6.11 0.41
C THR A 27 -2.12 5.62 0.02
N PHE A 28 -1.38 6.41 -0.80
CA PHE A 28 -0.02 6.07 -1.18
C PHE A 28 0.93 5.97 0.02
N ILE A 29 0.88 6.95 0.93
CA ILE A 29 1.69 6.94 2.16
C ILE A 29 1.34 5.72 3.01
N PHE A 30 0.04 5.47 3.23
CA PHE A 30 -0.43 4.34 4.03
C PHE A 30 -0.01 2.98 3.43
N VAL A 31 -0.19 2.80 2.12
CA VAL A 31 0.18 1.56 1.42
C VAL A 31 1.69 1.33 1.47
N LYS A 32 2.49 2.39 1.27
CA LYS A 32 3.94 2.30 1.37
C LYS A 32 4.39 1.80 2.74
N ASP A 33 3.85 2.39 3.80
CA ASP A 33 4.20 2.00 5.17
C ASP A 33 3.72 0.59 5.50
N GLU A 34 2.51 0.22 5.07
CA GLU A 34 1.95 -1.11 5.30
C GLU A 34 2.74 -2.19 4.56
N VAL A 35 3.08 -1.98 3.28
CA VAL A 35 3.90 -2.92 2.49
C VAL A 35 5.27 -3.06 3.14
N PHE A 36 5.92 -1.96 3.53
CA PHE A 36 7.20 -2.01 4.23
C PHE A 36 7.11 -2.86 5.51
N ASN A 37 6.12 -2.61 6.37
CA ASN A 37 5.93 -3.33 7.62
C ASN A 37 5.66 -4.82 7.40
N GLN A 38 4.85 -5.17 6.39
CA GLN A 38 4.56 -6.56 6.05
C GLN A 38 5.81 -7.29 5.54
N VAL A 39 6.61 -6.66 4.68
CA VAL A 39 7.87 -7.22 4.20
C VAL A 39 8.84 -7.41 5.37
N VAL A 40 9.06 -6.39 6.19
CA VAL A 40 9.94 -6.51 7.38
C VAL A 40 9.48 -7.64 8.31
N LYS A 41 8.18 -7.80 8.52
CA LYS A 41 7.62 -8.89 9.32
C LYS A 41 7.88 -10.26 8.69
N SER A 42 7.72 -10.38 7.38
CA SER A 42 8.01 -11.60 6.62
C SER A 42 9.49 -11.98 6.73
N GLU A 43 10.38 -11.03 6.45
CA GLU A 43 11.82 -11.21 6.51
C GLU A 43 12.31 -11.52 7.94
N SER A 44 11.72 -10.87 8.94
CA SER A 44 11.99 -11.19 10.35
C SER A 44 11.60 -12.64 10.70
N ASN A 45 10.53 -13.16 10.10
CA ASN A 45 10.15 -14.56 10.28
C ASN A 45 11.16 -15.52 9.58
N TYR A 46 11.71 -15.13 8.42
CA TYR A 46 12.74 -15.92 7.76
C TYR A 46 14.01 -15.99 8.61
N VAL A 47 14.48 -14.86 9.13
CA VAL A 47 15.60 -14.82 10.08
C VAL A 47 15.32 -15.66 11.33
N ARG A 48 14.10 -15.60 11.87
CA ARG A 48 13.70 -16.42 13.03
C ARG A 48 13.72 -17.90 12.69
N THR A 49 13.28 -18.29 11.49
CA THR A 49 13.33 -19.68 11.04
C THR A 49 14.77 -20.17 10.92
N ALA A 50 15.66 -19.34 10.35
CA ALA A 50 17.09 -19.64 10.28
C ALA A 50 17.72 -19.80 11.68
N LYS A 51 17.42 -18.89 12.60
CA LYS A 51 17.83 -18.97 14.00
C LYS A 51 17.37 -20.27 14.65
N ASN A 52 16.08 -20.59 14.51
CA ASN A 52 15.52 -21.83 15.08
C ASN A 52 16.18 -23.09 14.48
N SER A 53 16.47 -23.08 13.16
CA SER A 53 17.17 -24.18 12.50
C SER A 53 18.58 -24.37 13.07
N MET A 54 19.32 -23.28 13.24
CA MET A 54 20.65 -23.31 13.89
C MET A 54 20.60 -23.84 15.32
N GLU A 55 19.65 -23.34 16.12
CA GLU A 55 19.47 -23.78 17.51
C GLU A 55 19.07 -25.26 17.60
N ALA A 56 18.16 -25.70 16.73
CA ALA A 56 17.76 -27.12 16.64
C ALA A 56 18.90 -28.01 16.19
N PHE A 57 19.69 -27.56 15.21
CA PHE A 57 20.89 -28.28 14.76
C PHE A 57 21.87 -28.45 15.92
N LYS A 58 22.17 -27.37 16.65
CA LYS A 58 23.06 -27.44 17.82
C LYS A 58 22.51 -28.38 18.90
N ALA A 59 21.20 -28.23 19.24
CA ALA A 59 20.56 -29.03 20.28
C ALA A 59 20.58 -30.53 19.95
N ARG A 60 20.29 -30.90 18.70
CA ARG A 60 20.29 -32.28 18.23
C ARG A 60 21.69 -32.91 18.33
N ASN A 61 22.72 -32.21 17.87
CA ASN A 61 24.08 -32.70 17.91
C ASN A 61 24.64 -32.73 19.33
N THR A 62 24.29 -31.76 20.17
CA THR A 62 24.62 -31.79 21.60
C THR A 62 24.01 -33.00 22.29
N ALA A 63 22.71 -33.26 22.07
CA ALA A 63 22.02 -34.40 22.67
C ALA A 63 22.65 -35.75 22.23
N ALA A 64 23.02 -35.83 20.95
CA ALA A 64 23.73 -37.02 20.44
C ALA A 64 25.08 -37.26 21.14
N LEU A 65 25.90 -36.19 21.23
CA LEU A 65 27.20 -36.25 21.94
C LEU A 65 27.04 -36.63 23.41
N GLU A 66 26.11 -36.01 24.11
CA GLU A 66 25.83 -36.29 25.55
C GLU A 66 25.30 -37.70 25.74
N SER A 67 24.48 -38.22 24.83
CA SER A 67 23.99 -39.60 24.87
C SER A 67 25.15 -40.60 24.72
N LEU A 68 26.06 -40.36 23.81
CA LEU A 68 27.27 -41.19 23.63
C LEU A 68 28.15 -41.11 24.86
N ALA A 69 28.41 -39.90 25.39
CA ALA A 69 29.20 -39.70 26.62
C ALA A 69 28.61 -40.49 27.80
N LYS A 70 27.28 -40.41 27.98
CA LYS A 70 26.55 -41.17 29.01
C LYS A 70 26.76 -42.69 28.85
N ASN A 71 26.73 -43.21 27.65
CA ASN A 71 26.91 -44.64 27.42
C ASN A 71 28.33 -45.09 27.67
N ILE A 72 29.33 -44.32 27.25
CA ILE A 72 30.74 -44.60 27.51
C ILE A 72 31.02 -44.62 29.03
N LEU A 73 30.47 -43.65 29.76
CA LEU A 73 30.66 -43.52 31.21
C LEU A 73 29.94 -44.61 32.04
N LYS A 74 29.07 -45.45 31.45
CA LYS A 74 28.54 -46.65 32.10
C LYS A 74 29.60 -47.77 32.20
N LEU A 75 30.59 -47.78 31.29
CA LEU A 75 31.63 -48.75 31.32
C LEU A 75 32.50 -48.60 32.56
N PRO A 76 33.11 -49.71 33.11
CA PRO A 76 34.08 -49.64 34.17
C PRO A 76 35.27 -48.74 33.80
N TYR A 77 35.90 -48.11 34.79
CA TYR A 77 37.05 -47.22 34.59
C TYR A 77 38.16 -47.86 33.78
N GLU A 78 38.47 -49.14 34.08
CA GLU A 78 39.51 -49.90 33.43
C GLU A 78 39.27 -50.07 31.90
N GLN A 79 38.04 -50.04 31.47
CA GLN A 79 37.63 -50.16 30.06
C GLN A 79 37.74 -48.89 29.26
N ILE A 80 37.95 -47.74 29.91
CA ILE A 80 37.98 -46.40 29.27
C ILE A 80 39.19 -45.56 29.69
N SER A 81 40.11 -46.10 30.49
CA SER A 81 41.18 -45.34 31.15
C SER A 81 42.41 -45.07 30.29
N ASN A 82 42.58 -45.79 29.19
CA ASN A 82 43.75 -45.66 28.29
C ASN A 82 43.33 -46.00 26.84
N GLN A 83 44.26 -45.74 25.91
CA GLN A 83 44.00 -45.92 24.48
C GLN A 83 43.69 -47.41 24.14
N GLU A 84 44.45 -48.39 24.66
CA GLU A 84 44.20 -49.80 24.38
C GLU A 84 42.80 -50.23 24.85
N ALA A 85 42.40 -49.82 26.03
CA ALA A 85 41.06 -50.08 26.56
C ALA A 85 39.98 -49.45 25.71
N LEU A 86 40.12 -48.18 25.32
CA LEU A 86 39.18 -47.50 24.43
C LEU A 86 39.07 -48.20 23.07
N MET A 87 40.17 -48.60 22.47
CA MET A 87 40.17 -49.37 21.22
C MET A 87 39.36 -50.65 21.35
N ARG A 88 39.58 -51.39 22.43
CA ARG A 88 38.99 -52.71 22.68
C ARG A 88 37.49 -52.63 23.01
N TYR A 89 37.09 -51.68 23.85
CA TYR A 89 35.73 -51.64 24.43
C TYR A 89 34.81 -50.57 23.83
N VAL A 90 35.35 -49.51 23.19
CA VAL A 90 34.60 -48.36 22.72
C VAL A 90 34.73 -48.12 21.21
N GLY A 91 35.90 -48.45 20.62
CA GLY A 91 36.21 -48.08 19.23
C GLY A 91 35.13 -48.49 18.20
N LYS A 92 34.59 -49.71 18.32
CA LYS A 92 33.53 -50.19 17.43
C LYS A 92 32.21 -49.39 17.62
N ASP A 93 31.92 -49.01 18.86
CA ASP A 93 30.70 -48.24 19.16
C ASP A 93 30.78 -46.80 18.64
N LEU A 94 32.01 -46.22 18.63
CA LEU A 94 32.23 -44.92 17.98
C LEU A 94 31.90 -44.98 16.49
N LYS A 95 32.32 -46.07 15.79
CA LYS A 95 32.00 -46.26 14.37
C LYS A 95 30.50 -46.36 14.13
N VAL A 96 29.82 -47.20 14.89
CA VAL A 96 28.36 -47.37 14.77
C VAL A 96 27.66 -46.05 15.02
N PHE A 97 28.07 -45.29 16.02
CA PHE A 97 27.51 -44.01 16.35
C PHE A 97 27.76 -42.95 15.24
N ARG A 98 29.00 -42.91 14.68
CA ARG A 98 29.34 -42.03 13.56
C ARG A 98 28.46 -42.28 12.35
N ASP A 99 28.37 -43.55 11.95
CA ASP A 99 27.65 -43.95 10.75
C ASP A 99 26.12 -43.72 10.91
N ALA A 100 25.59 -44.04 12.09
CA ALA A 100 24.16 -43.80 12.38
C ALA A 100 23.81 -42.31 12.46
N GLY A 101 24.71 -41.46 12.95
CA GLY A 101 24.53 -40.02 13.08
C GLY A 101 24.92 -39.22 11.83
N GLY A 102 25.58 -39.83 10.87
CA GLY A 102 26.12 -39.15 9.67
C GLY A 102 27.23 -38.17 9.99
N PHE A 103 27.97 -38.40 11.07
CA PHE A 103 29.10 -37.55 11.49
C PHE A 103 30.33 -37.76 10.60
N LEU A 104 31.12 -36.69 10.40
CA LEU A 104 32.39 -36.79 9.70
C LEU A 104 33.35 -37.68 10.48
N ALA A 105 33.55 -37.34 11.77
CA ALA A 105 34.38 -38.09 12.68
C ALA A 105 33.76 -38.17 14.08
N VAL A 106 34.10 -39.23 14.84
CA VAL A 106 33.77 -39.37 16.26
C VAL A 106 35.00 -39.90 16.96
N TYR A 107 35.43 -39.28 18.03
CA TYR A 107 36.70 -39.62 18.68
C TYR A 107 36.75 -39.30 20.16
N ILE A 108 37.68 -39.96 20.85
CA ILE A 108 38.05 -39.69 22.24
C ILE A 108 39.53 -39.34 22.27
N ALA A 109 39.81 -38.11 22.67
CA ALA A 109 41.15 -37.61 22.91
C ALA A 109 41.51 -37.74 24.38
N GLN A 110 42.63 -38.41 24.68
CA GLN A 110 43.03 -38.73 26.04
C GLN A 110 43.94 -37.68 26.68
N PRO A 111 44.14 -37.72 28.02
CA PRO A 111 44.95 -36.74 28.74
C PRO A 111 46.42 -36.72 28.34
N ASP A 112 46.94 -37.80 27.78
CA ASP A 112 48.32 -37.93 27.26
C ASP A 112 48.49 -37.37 25.84
N GLY A 113 47.39 -36.99 25.19
CA GLY A 113 47.34 -36.42 23.84
C GLY A 113 47.09 -37.47 22.74
N GLU A 114 46.95 -38.73 23.11
CA GLU A 114 46.58 -39.80 22.19
C GLU A 114 45.09 -39.75 21.84
N LEU A 115 44.72 -40.32 20.68
CA LEU A 115 43.36 -40.22 20.12
C LEU A 115 42.90 -41.56 19.58
N VAL A 116 41.68 -41.98 19.91
CA VAL A 116 40.98 -43.06 19.22
C VAL A 116 39.86 -42.41 18.40
N VAL A 117 39.84 -42.60 17.10
CA VAL A 117 38.95 -41.93 16.16
C VAL A 117 38.35 -42.90 15.16
N THR A 118 37.12 -42.62 14.77
CA THR A 118 36.51 -43.18 13.59
C THR A 118 36.24 -42.03 12.61
N ASP A 119 36.80 -42.13 11.42
CA ASP A 119 36.81 -41.07 10.40
C ASP A 119 36.90 -41.69 8.98
N PRO A 120 36.83 -40.88 7.90
CA PRO A 120 36.98 -41.38 6.53
C PRO A 120 38.32 -42.08 6.26
N ASP A 121 39.42 -41.65 6.88
CA ASP A 121 40.73 -42.29 6.71
C ASP A 121 40.74 -43.73 7.28
N SER A 122 40.06 -43.91 8.42
CA SER A 122 39.86 -45.27 8.99
C SER A 122 39.03 -46.15 8.05
N ASP A 123 38.00 -45.59 7.39
CA ASP A 123 37.16 -46.32 6.44
C ASP A 123 37.96 -46.74 5.19
N GLU A 124 38.77 -45.84 4.62
CA GLU A 124 39.63 -46.13 3.46
C GLU A 124 40.60 -47.25 3.75
N LYS A 125 41.05 -47.36 4.99
CA LYS A 125 41.95 -48.45 5.46
C LYS A 125 41.20 -49.72 5.83
N GLY A 126 39.88 -49.74 5.73
CA GLY A 126 39.02 -50.87 6.11
C GLY A 126 38.97 -51.12 7.61
N LEU A 127 39.27 -50.11 8.43
CA LEU A 127 39.31 -50.18 9.89
C LEU A 127 38.02 -49.64 10.50
N ASN A 128 37.63 -50.17 11.67
CA ASN A 128 36.51 -49.59 12.43
C ASN A 128 36.90 -48.29 13.13
N PHE A 129 38.16 -48.10 13.42
CA PHE A 129 38.73 -46.91 14.04
C PHE A 129 40.21 -46.82 13.74
N GLY A 130 40.76 -45.61 13.81
CA GLY A 130 42.18 -45.30 13.79
C GLY A 130 42.65 -44.78 15.14
N ILE A 131 43.96 -44.66 15.23
CA ILE A 131 44.64 -44.03 16.36
C ILE A 131 45.57 -42.94 15.83
N TYR A 132 45.68 -41.84 16.55
CA TYR A 132 46.66 -40.80 16.29
C TYR A 132 47.31 -40.39 17.61
N GLY A 133 48.60 -40.09 17.56
CA GLY A 133 49.37 -39.69 18.71
C GLY A 133 50.78 -39.22 18.35
N LYS A 134 51.70 -39.35 19.27
CA LYS A 134 53.09 -38.92 19.07
C LYS A 134 53.80 -39.57 17.88
N ALA A 135 53.39 -40.78 17.54
CA ALA A 135 53.94 -41.49 16.37
C ALA A 135 53.56 -40.80 15.07
N ASP A 136 52.39 -40.11 15.03
CA ASP A 136 51.87 -39.43 13.90
C ASP A 136 52.16 -37.92 13.95
N ASN A 137 53.02 -37.48 14.88
CA ASN A 137 53.28 -36.07 15.16
C ASN A 137 52.00 -35.27 15.51
N TYR A 138 51.07 -35.93 16.21
CA TYR A 138 49.80 -35.37 16.64
C TYR A 138 49.70 -35.34 18.17
N ASP A 139 49.20 -34.25 18.70
CA ASP A 139 48.86 -34.09 20.12
C ASP A 139 47.47 -33.39 20.23
N ALA A 140 46.50 -34.19 20.63
CA ALA A 140 45.11 -33.72 20.76
C ALA A 140 44.96 -32.51 21.70
N ARG A 141 45.82 -32.38 22.72
CA ARG A 141 45.78 -31.31 23.72
C ARG A 141 46.09 -29.94 23.12
N THR A 142 46.71 -29.89 21.95
CA THR A 142 47.02 -28.65 21.25
C THR A 142 45.83 -28.10 20.49
N ARG A 143 44.81 -28.92 20.25
CA ARG A 143 43.64 -28.60 19.44
C ARG A 143 42.61 -27.79 20.21
N ASP A 144 41.87 -26.91 19.50
CA ASP A 144 40.92 -25.98 20.09
C ASP A 144 39.73 -26.70 20.73
N TYR A 145 39.24 -27.80 20.15
CA TYR A 145 38.14 -28.57 20.74
C TYR A 145 38.53 -29.13 22.12
N PHE A 146 39.78 -29.60 22.29
CA PHE A 146 40.24 -30.14 23.54
C PHE A 146 40.40 -29.05 24.60
N LYS A 147 41.13 -27.98 24.26
CA LYS A 147 41.36 -26.85 25.17
C LYS A 147 40.01 -26.19 25.55
N GLY A 148 39.11 -26.01 24.58
CA GLY A 148 37.80 -25.40 24.76
C GLY A 148 36.91 -26.24 25.69
N ALA A 149 36.80 -27.55 25.47
CA ALA A 149 36.00 -28.44 26.30
C ALA A 149 36.51 -28.52 27.74
N VAL A 150 37.83 -28.64 27.93
CA VAL A 150 38.47 -28.66 29.24
C VAL A 150 38.27 -27.33 29.98
N LYS A 151 38.46 -26.20 29.28
CA LYS A 151 38.26 -24.86 29.87
C LYS A 151 36.80 -24.60 30.24
N ALA A 152 35.88 -25.01 29.39
CA ALA A 152 34.43 -24.87 29.63
C ALA A 152 33.93 -25.82 30.71
N ASN A 153 34.69 -26.88 31.00
CA ASN A 153 34.30 -28.01 31.83
C ASN A 153 32.90 -28.56 31.47
N GLY A 154 32.64 -28.64 30.15
CA GLY A 154 31.36 -29.03 29.59
C GLY A 154 31.37 -28.94 28.07
N LEU A 155 30.18 -28.84 27.48
CA LEU A 155 30.06 -28.73 26.04
C LEU A 155 30.79 -27.48 25.50
N TYR A 156 31.60 -27.72 24.49
CA TYR A 156 32.26 -26.69 23.69
C TYR A 156 32.06 -26.99 22.21
N VAL A 157 31.77 -25.93 21.44
CA VAL A 157 31.62 -26.00 19.97
C VAL A 157 32.69 -25.11 19.37
N THR A 158 33.51 -25.64 18.46
CA THR A 158 34.55 -24.85 17.79
C THR A 158 33.93 -23.87 16.77
N PRO A 159 34.60 -22.77 16.44
CA PRO A 159 34.36 -22.10 15.15
C PRO A 159 34.55 -23.12 13.99
N SER A 160 34.01 -22.75 12.80
CA SER A 160 34.23 -23.56 11.59
C SER A 160 35.73 -23.59 11.24
N TYR A 161 36.26 -24.77 10.94
CA TYR A 161 37.64 -24.96 10.50
C TYR A 161 37.71 -26.03 9.41
N LEU A 162 38.85 -26.13 8.73
CA LEU A 162 39.10 -27.20 7.76
C LEU A 162 39.56 -28.46 8.47
N ASP A 163 38.83 -29.54 8.29
CA ASP A 163 39.22 -30.85 8.80
C ASP A 163 40.57 -31.31 8.23
N LEU A 164 41.42 -31.87 9.07
CA LEU A 164 42.79 -32.24 8.69
C LEU A 164 42.85 -33.34 7.65
N THR A 165 41.91 -34.28 7.68
CA THR A 165 41.90 -35.46 6.83
C THR A 165 41.26 -35.20 5.49
N THR A 166 40.09 -34.58 5.51
CA THR A 166 39.25 -34.36 4.33
C THR A 166 39.40 -32.96 3.70
N ASN A 167 40.01 -32.02 4.42
CA ASN A 167 40.11 -30.61 4.05
C ASN A 167 38.71 -29.95 3.78
N LEU A 168 37.65 -30.49 4.41
CA LEU A 168 36.30 -29.96 4.33
C LEU A 168 35.99 -29.11 5.56
N PRO A 169 35.18 -28.00 5.40
CA PRO A 169 34.76 -27.21 6.54
C PRO A 169 33.88 -28.00 7.50
N CYS A 170 34.23 -27.98 8.78
CA CYS A 170 33.51 -28.67 9.84
C CYS A 170 33.46 -27.86 11.14
N PHE A 171 32.59 -28.28 12.05
CA PHE A 171 32.52 -27.87 13.45
C PHE A 171 32.80 -29.08 14.31
N THR A 172 33.45 -28.87 15.45
CA THR A 172 33.58 -29.92 16.47
C THR A 172 32.70 -29.61 17.67
N TYR A 173 31.86 -30.54 18.04
CA TYR A 173 31.18 -30.56 19.33
C TYR A 173 31.95 -31.44 20.28
N ALA A 174 32.42 -30.91 21.41
CA ALA A 174 33.29 -31.61 22.33
C ALA A 174 32.80 -31.50 23.78
N THR A 175 32.96 -32.55 24.55
CA THR A 175 32.65 -32.58 25.98
C THR A 175 33.70 -33.37 26.75
N PRO A 176 34.15 -32.89 27.93
CA PRO A 176 35.08 -33.64 28.77
C PRO A 176 34.39 -34.85 29.43
N LEU A 177 35.09 -35.95 29.52
CA LEU A 177 34.62 -37.16 30.18
C LEU A 177 35.31 -37.30 31.54
N TYR A 178 34.53 -37.44 32.61
CA TYR A 178 35.01 -37.72 33.95
C TYR A 178 34.34 -38.99 34.49
N LYS A 179 35.13 -39.90 35.03
CA LYS A 179 34.66 -41.10 35.72
C LYS A 179 35.25 -41.15 37.12
N GLU A 180 34.39 -41.19 38.15
CA GLU A 180 34.85 -41.25 39.55
C GLU A 180 35.83 -40.11 39.92
N GLY A 181 35.57 -38.89 39.38
CA GLY A 181 36.42 -37.72 39.59
C GLY A 181 37.69 -37.68 38.78
N LYS A 182 38.00 -38.72 38.01
CA LYS A 182 39.19 -38.79 37.14
C LYS A 182 38.83 -38.33 35.73
N PHE A 183 39.69 -37.49 35.14
CA PHE A 183 39.57 -37.06 33.75
C PHE A 183 40.00 -38.21 32.82
N ILE A 184 39.07 -38.64 31.97
CA ILE A 184 39.28 -39.71 30.99
C ILE A 184 39.80 -39.14 29.66
N GLY A 185 39.33 -37.97 29.29
CA GLY A 185 39.64 -37.32 28.03
C GLY A 185 38.48 -36.41 27.54
N VAL A 186 38.52 -36.07 26.27
CA VAL A 186 37.49 -35.27 25.59
C VAL A 186 36.85 -36.12 24.49
N LEU A 187 35.56 -36.38 24.59
CA LEU A 187 34.74 -36.94 23.53
C LEU A 187 34.33 -35.84 22.56
N ALA A 188 34.47 -36.10 21.27
CA ALA A 188 34.13 -35.12 20.26
C ALA A 188 33.50 -35.77 19.02
N ILE A 189 32.66 -34.96 18.35
CA ILE A 189 32.09 -35.29 17.05
C ILE A 189 32.34 -34.13 16.08
N ASP A 190 32.80 -34.48 14.87
CA ASP A 190 32.97 -33.51 13.79
C ASP A 190 31.79 -33.59 12.84
N ILE A 191 31.23 -32.41 12.48
CA ILE A 191 30.05 -32.26 11.66
C ILE A 191 30.39 -31.31 10.52
N LEU A 192 30.13 -31.74 9.29
CA LEU A 192 30.39 -30.91 8.11
C LEU A 192 29.46 -29.68 8.04
N VAL A 193 30.03 -28.55 7.72
CA VAL A 193 29.24 -27.32 7.44
C VAL A 193 28.20 -27.57 6.35
N LYS A 194 28.50 -28.41 5.35
CA LYS A 194 27.54 -28.80 4.31
C LYS A 194 26.26 -29.45 4.84
N ASP A 195 26.32 -30.11 6.01
CA ASP A 195 25.11 -30.73 6.59
C ASP A 195 24.16 -29.68 7.17
N LEU A 196 24.71 -28.66 7.79
CA LEU A 196 23.94 -27.48 8.18
C LEU A 196 23.46 -26.70 6.93
N GLN A 197 24.31 -26.52 5.91
CA GLN A 197 23.96 -25.88 4.65
C GLN A 197 22.76 -26.56 3.96
N ARG A 198 22.69 -27.89 4.02
CA ARG A 198 21.57 -28.67 3.45
C ARG A 198 20.22 -28.32 4.13
N GLU A 199 20.23 -28.04 5.43
CA GLU A 199 19.05 -27.58 6.14
C GLU A 199 18.63 -26.16 5.71
N PHE A 200 19.62 -25.31 5.36
CA PHE A 200 19.37 -23.96 4.88
C PHE A 200 18.83 -23.91 3.44
N GLU A 201 19.15 -24.87 2.58
CA GLU A 201 18.71 -24.88 1.18
C GLU A 201 17.17 -24.81 1.01
N ASN A 202 16.42 -25.24 2.01
CA ASN A 202 14.96 -25.25 1.99
C ASN A 202 14.33 -24.11 2.82
N LEU A 203 15.12 -23.19 3.38
CA LEU A 203 14.59 -22.07 4.12
C LEU A 203 14.03 -21.00 3.17
N PRO A 204 12.99 -20.26 3.58
CA PRO A 204 12.45 -19.19 2.79
C PRO A 204 13.36 -17.95 2.79
N GLY A 205 13.24 -17.11 1.75
CA GLY A 205 13.97 -15.86 1.60
C GLY A 205 15.45 -16.05 1.28
N ARG A 206 16.18 -14.94 1.18
CA ARG A 206 17.63 -14.91 0.95
C ARG A 206 18.37 -14.82 2.27
N THR A 207 18.32 -15.91 3.03
CA THR A 207 18.88 -16.00 4.38
C THR A 207 20.33 -16.44 4.35
N PHE A 208 21.16 -15.87 5.20
CA PHE A 208 22.55 -16.27 5.39
C PHE A 208 22.98 -16.09 6.85
N VAL A 209 24.01 -16.82 7.24
CA VAL A 209 24.59 -16.73 8.58
C VAL A 209 26.09 -16.52 8.47
N PHE A 210 26.61 -15.61 9.26
CA PHE A 210 28.03 -15.34 9.37
C PHE A 210 28.48 -15.36 10.83
N ASP A 211 29.77 -15.61 11.01
CA ASP A 211 30.45 -15.69 12.31
C ASP A 211 31.02 -14.34 12.77
N SER A 212 31.73 -14.35 13.89
CA SER A 212 32.43 -13.19 14.45
C SER A 212 33.56 -12.64 13.59
N GLU A 213 34.06 -13.44 12.64
CA GLU A 213 35.10 -13.03 11.68
C GLU A 213 34.51 -12.48 10.38
N ASN A 214 33.20 -12.34 10.32
CA ASN A 214 32.43 -11.91 9.14
C ASN A 214 32.54 -12.91 7.97
N SER A 215 32.68 -14.18 8.26
CA SER A 215 32.68 -15.25 7.27
C SER A 215 31.31 -15.89 7.15
N ILE A 216 30.70 -15.85 5.95
CA ILE A 216 29.44 -16.55 5.69
C ILE A 216 29.71 -18.01 5.48
N PHE A 217 29.08 -18.87 6.28
CA PHE A 217 29.27 -20.30 6.21
C PHE A 217 28.02 -21.09 5.78
N VAL A 218 26.83 -20.51 5.91
CA VAL A 218 25.59 -21.06 5.36
C VAL A 218 24.72 -19.96 4.74
N SER A 219 24.07 -20.28 3.63
CA SER A 219 23.18 -19.35 2.92
C SER A 219 22.22 -20.09 2.00
N THR A 220 21.02 -19.54 1.84
CA THR A 220 20.08 -19.94 0.76
C THR A 220 20.54 -19.43 -0.61
N ASP A 221 21.34 -18.36 -0.65
CA ASP A 221 21.95 -17.80 -1.87
C ASP A 221 23.40 -18.28 -1.98
N LYS A 222 23.65 -19.25 -2.89
CA LYS A 222 24.97 -19.86 -3.10
C LYS A 222 26.06 -18.85 -3.53
N GLU A 223 25.69 -17.71 -4.11
CA GLU A 223 26.63 -16.66 -4.48
C GLU A 223 27.32 -16.05 -3.25
N LEU A 224 26.65 -16.03 -2.10
CA LEU A 224 27.21 -15.53 -0.85
C LEU A 224 28.24 -16.48 -0.22
N LEU A 225 28.26 -17.76 -0.63
CA LEU A 225 29.22 -18.77 -0.16
C LEU A 225 30.50 -18.80 -0.98
N LYS A 226 30.62 -17.98 -2.03
CA LYS A 226 31.84 -17.92 -2.85
C LYS A 226 32.99 -17.32 -2.05
N PRO A 227 34.20 -17.87 -2.17
CA PRO A 227 35.39 -17.33 -1.50
C PRO A 227 35.58 -15.84 -1.83
N GLY A 228 35.86 -15.03 -0.80
CA GLY A 228 36.10 -13.59 -0.95
C GLY A 228 34.83 -12.72 -0.96
N TYR A 229 33.67 -13.27 -0.69
CA TYR A 229 32.49 -12.44 -0.48
C TYR A 229 32.65 -11.61 0.82
N ASP A 230 32.51 -10.29 0.69
CA ASP A 230 32.63 -9.36 1.82
C ASP A 230 31.25 -9.06 2.44
N VAL A 231 31.02 -9.59 3.63
CA VAL A 231 29.79 -9.34 4.40
C VAL A 231 29.91 -8.13 5.35
N SER A 232 31.08 -7.50 5.43
CA SER A 232 31.37 -6.40 6.37
C SER A 232 30.37 -5.26 6.29
N PRO A 233 29.85 -4.84 5.12
CA PRO A 233 28.82 -3.78 5.04
C PRO A 233 27.54 -4.13 5.83
N VAL A 234 27.12 -5.40 5.80
CA VAL A 234 25.97 -5.86 6.59
C VAL A 234 26.35 -6.00 8.06
N ALA A 235 27.49 -6.67 8.34
CA ALA A 235 27.93 -6.95 9.70
C ALA A 235 28.17 -5.67 10.52
N ASN A 236 28.77 -4.64 9.93
CA ASN A 236 29.03 -3.37 10.59
C ASN A 236 27.74 -2.64 10.99
N ILE A 237 26.72 -2.67 10.13
CA ILE A 237 25.42 -2.05 10.45
C ILE A 237 24.66 -2.92 11.47
N ALA A 238 24.66 -4.26 11.30
CA ALA A 238 23.94 -5.17 12.17
C ALA A 238 24.43 -5.15 13.63
N LYS A 239 25.70 -4.81 13.88
CA LYS A 239 26.26 -4.68 15.25
C LYS A 239 25.50 -3.67 16.11
N ASP A 240 25.05 -2.55 15.50
CA ASP A 240 24.43 -1.41 16.19
C ASP A 240 22.89 -1.52 16.20
N LYS A 241 22.34 -2.56 15.55
CA LYS A 241 20.91 -2.79 15.45
C LYS A 241 20.41 -3.79 16.47
N LYS A 242 19.15 -3.63 16.89
CA LYS A 242 18.44 -4.64 17.66
C LYS A 242 18.07 -5.82 16.76
N ASP A 243 17.87 -6.99 17.36
CA ASP A 243 17.36 -8.14 16.64
C ASP A 243 16.06 -7.78 15.92
N TYR A 244 15.99 -8.12 14.62
CA TYR A 244 14.87 -7.87 13.71
C TYR A 244 14.64 -6.39 13.34
N GLU A 245 15.51 -5.46 13.70
CA GLU A 245 15.45 -4.07 13.25
C GLU A 245 15.90 -3.95 11.80
N PRO A 246 15.06 -3.42 10.88
CA PRO A 246 15.43 -3.31 9.47
C PRO A 246 16.47 -2.20 9.25
N PHE A 247 17.34 -2.39 8.26
CA PHE A 247 18.34 -1.42 7.84
C PHE A 247 18.57 -1.49 6.33
N ARG A 248 19.16 -0.46 5.77
CA ARG A 248 19.57 -0.42 4.36
C ARG A 248 21.07 -0.57 4.23
N TYR A 249 21.49 -1.25 3.16
CA TYR A 249 22.89 -1.41 2.82
C TYR A 249 23.08 -1.52 1.30
N VAL A 250 24.32 -1.40 0.84
CA VAL A 250 24.68 -1.61 -0.56
C VAL A 250 25.38 -2.96 -0.65
N ARG A 251 24.92 -3.84 -1.53
CA ARG A 251 25.56 -5.15 -1.75
C ARG A 251 26.88 -4.97 -2.48
N PRO A 252 28.01 -5.44 -1.96
CA PRO A 252 29.32 -5.25 -2.60
C PRO A 252 29.45 -5.91 -3.98
N LEU A 253 28.74 -7.01 -4.20
CA LEU A 253 28.84 -7.80 -5.42
C LEU A 253 28.36 -7.07 -6.68
N ASP A 254 27.29 -6.31 -6.57
CA ASP A 254 26.56 -5.71 -7.71
C ASP A 254 26.20 -4.23 -7.52
N GLY A 255 26.54 -3.63 -6.37
CA GLY A 255 26.24 -2.23 -6.06
C GLY A 255 24.75 -1.95 -5.83
N THR A 256 23.90 -2.99 -5.76
CA THR A 256 22.47 -2.82 -5.57
C THR A 256 22.14 -2.37 -4.16
N GLN A 257 21.16 -1.46 -4.05
CA GLN A 257 20.60 -1.10 -2.76
C GLN A 257 19.69 -2.23 -2.26
N ARG A 258 19.90 -2.60 -1.01
CA ARG A 258 19.15 -3.65 -0.34
C ARG A 258 18.68 -3.20 1.04
N PHE A 259 17.67 -3.86 1.54
CA PHE A 259 17.36 -3.81 2.95
C PHE A 259 17.70 -5.17 3.59
N GLY A 260 18.04 -5.13 4.85
CA GLY A 260 18.37 -6.30 5.62
C GLY A 260 17.68 -6.31 6.97
N VAL A 261 17.49 -7.51 7.49
CA VAL A 261 17.04 -7.78 8.85
C VAL A 261 17.94 -8.84 9.43
N CYS A 262 18.45 -8.63 10.64
CA CYS A 262 19.37 -9.58 11.29
C CYS A 262 18.92 -9.91 12.71
N ALA A 263 19.36 -11.03 13.22
CA ALA A 263 19.26 -11.41 14.62
C ALA A 263 20.48 -12.21 15.06
N LYS A 264 20.89 -12.05 16.31
CA LYS A 264 21.97 -12.85 16.93
C LYS A 264 21.50 -14.27 17.20
N VAL A 265 22.38 -15.22 16.93
CA VAL A 265 22.12 -16.65 17.08
C VAL A 265 23.24 -17.27 17.90
N LEU A 266 22.89 -18.02 18.93
CA LEU A 266 23.84 -18.79 19.78
C LEU A 266 24.96 -17.93 20.40
N GLY A 267 24.82 -16.60 20.41
CA GLY A 267 25.80 -15.67 20.98
C GLY A 267 27.00 -15.34 20.08
N GLU A 268 27.32 -16.17 19.10
CA GLU A 268 28.52 -16.05 18.28
C GLU A 268 28.24 -15.77 16.80
N TYR A 269 27.03 -16.11 16.35
CA TYR A 269 26.62 -15.98 14.94
C TYR A 269 25.58 -14.90 14.76
N THR A 270 25.46 -14.43 13.53
CA THR A 270 24.40 -13.51 13.12
C THR A 270 23.70 -14.06 11.89
N ALA A 271 22.39 -14.32 12.02
CA ALA A 271 21.54 -14.71 10.91
C ALA A 271 20.91 -13.45 10.31
N CYS A 272 20.97 -13.31 9.01
CA CYS A 272 20.44 -12.17 8.27
C CYS A 272 19.64 -12.63 7.05
N VAL A 273 18.76 -11.73 6.62
CA VAL A 273 18.15 -11.77 5.30
C VAL A 273 18.49 -10.47 4.58
N GLY A 274 18.65 -10.52 3.26
CA GLY A 274 18.96 -9.34 2.47
C GLY A 274 18.26 -9.34 1.13
N GLU A 275 17.24 -8.50 0.96
CA GLU A 275 16.46 -8.38 -0.26
C GLU A 275 16.71 -7.07 -0.99
N PRO A 276 16.63 -7.05 -2.35
CA PRO A 276 16.67 -5.80 -3.11
C PRO A 276 15.57 -4.84 -2.65
N ILE A 277 15.86 -3.53 -2.65
CA ILE A 277 14.88 -2.52 -2.24
C ILE A 277 13.65 -2.53 -3.17
N ASP A 278 13.85 -2.91 -4.45
CA ASP A 278 12.79 -3.05 -5.45
C ASP A 278 11.70 -4.03 -5.01
N TYR A 279 12.06 -5.01 -4.18
CA TYR A 279 11.09 -5.95 -3.59
C TYR A 279 10.00 -5.25 -2.77
N ILE A 280 10.33 -4.11 -2.18
CA ILE A 280 9.37 -3.24 -1.46
C ILE A 280 8.76 -2.21 -2.41
N GLU A 281 9.57 -1.59 -3.27
CA GLU A 281 9.17 -0.44 -4.07
C GLU A 281 8.29 -0.84 -5.26
N GLU A 282 8.56 -1.96 -5.93
CA GLU A 282 7.81 -2.38 -7.11
C GLU A 282 6.30 -2.59 -6.83
N PRO A 283 5.87 -3.31 -5.77
CA PRO A 283 4.44 -3.42 -5.43
C PRO A 283 3.80 -2.07 -5.11
N VAL A 284 4.52 -1.18 -4.43
CA VAL A 284 4.03 0.16 -4.06
C VAL A 284 3.80 0.99 -5.32
N PHE A 285 4.75 1.03 -6.25
CA PHE A 285 4.60 1.76 -7.51
C PHE A 285 3.50 1.16 -8.39
N LYS A 286 3.37 -0.15 -8.45
CA LYS A 286 2.29 -0.82 -9.19
C LYS A 286 0.92 -0.37 -8.68
N ILE A 287 0.72 -0.33 -7.37
CA ILE A 287 -0.52 0.17 -6.76
C ILE A 287 -0.71 1.65 -7.07
N ALA A 288 0.36 2.47 -7.00
CA ALA A 288 0.30 3.89 -7.34
C ALA A 288 -0.13 4.14 -8.80
N TYR A 289 0.39 3.39 -9.77
CA TYR A 289 -0.02 3.50 -11.17
C TYR A 289 -1.48 3.13 -11.38
N ILE A 290 -1.96 2.06 -10.74
CA ILE A 290 -3.38 1.67 -10.78
C ILE A 290 -4.25 2.79 -10.19
N GLN A 291 -3.84 3.37 -9.08
CA GLN A 291 -4.55 4.46 -8.43
C GLN A 291 -4.61 5.73 -9.30
N ILE A 292 -3.50 6.10 -9.95
CA ILE A 292 -3.46 7.22 -10.90
C ILE A 292 -4.44 6.97 -12.06
N ALA A 293 -4.46 5.76 -12.62
CA ALA A 293 -5.40 5.40 -13.68
C ALA A 293 -6.86 5.53 -13.22
N ILE A 294 -7.19 5.07 -12.02
CA ILE A 294 -8.54 5.19 -11.44
C ILE A 294 -8.90 6.66 -11.26
N VAL A 295 -8.01 7.51 -10.74
CA VAL A 295 -8.24 8.96 -10.58
C VAL A 295 -8.52 9.63 -11.92
N ILE A 296 -7.77 9.29 -12.96
CA ILE A 296 -7.99 9.84 -14.31
C ILE A 296 -9.37 9.41 -14.85
N ILE A 297 -9.70 8.12 -14.77
CA ILE A 297 -10.98 7.60 -15.27
C ILE A 297 -12.16 8.21 -14.52
N THR A 298 -12.10 8.24 -13.18
CA THR A 298 -13.17 8.82 -12.35
C THR A 298 -13.31 10.32 -12.58
N SER A 299 -12.21 11.04 -12.81
CA SER A 299 -12.25 12.47 -13.17
C SER A 299 -12.96 12.70 -14.50
N ILE A 300 -12.67 11.91 -15.53
CA ILE A 300 -13.35 12.01 -16.84
C ILE A 300 -14.85 11.73 -16.69
N ILE A 301 -15.21 10.65 -15.98
CA ILE A 301 -16.62 10.31 -15.73
C ILE A 301 -17.31 11.43 -14.95
N SER A 302 -16.68 11.99 -13.94
CA SER A 302 -17.21 13.10 -13.13
C SER A 302 -17.47 14.34 -14.00
N VAL A 303 -16.53 14.71 -14.88
CA VAL A 303 -16.70 15.83 -15.82
C VAL A 303 -17.92 15.62 -16.71
N LEU A 304 -18.04 14.44 -17.31
CA LEU A 304 -19.17 14.12 -18.19
C LEU A 304 -20.50 14.11 -17.45
N LEU A 305 -20.57 13.48 -16.28
CA LEU A 305 -21.78 13.42 -15.46
C LEU A 305 -22.20 14.81 -14.97
N LEU A 306 -21.27 15.59 -14.43
CA LEU A 306 -21.59 16.96 -13.98
C LEU A 306 -22.01 17.85 -15.12
N TYR A 307 -21.37 17.77 -16.29
CA TYR A 307 -21.81 18.51 -17.47
C TYR A 307 -23.22 18.12 -17.88
N PHE A 308 -23.53 16.83 -17.91
CA PHE A 308 -24.87 16.34 -18.26
C PHE A 308 -25.92 16.80 -17.24
N ILE A 309 -25.64 16.61 -15.94
CA ILE A 309 -26.55 17.01 -14.84
C ILE A 309 -26.80 18.52 -14.87
N VAL A 310 -25.75 19.34 -14.85
CA VAL A 310 -25.84 20.80 -14.87
C VAL A 310 -26.54 21.29 -16.14
N SER A 311 -26.24 20.68 -17.29
CA SER A 311 -26.92 21.01 -18.55
C SER A 311 -28.41 20.68 -18.51
N ARG A 312 -28.78 19.56 -17.93
CA ARG A 312 -30.20 19.14 -17.80
C ARG A 312 -30.96 19.99 -16.83
N TYR A 313 -30.44 20.18 -15.63
CA TYR A 313 -31.15 20.91 -14.56
C TYR A 313 -31.17 22.44 -14.75
N LEU A 314 -30.18 23.03 -15.40
CA LEU A 314 -30.16 24.46 -15.70
C LEU A 314 -30.76 24.84 -17.09
N SER A 315 -31.28 23.86 -17.85
CA SER A 315 -31.88 24.16 -19.15
C SER A 315 -33.14 25.03 -19.05
N PRO A 316 -34.03 24.92 -18.02
CA PRO A 316 -35.19 25.77 -17.87
C PRO A 316 -34.86 27.26 -17.75
N LEU A 317 -33.74 27.63 -17.17
CA LEU A 317 -33.29 29.01 -17.02
C LEU A 317 -33.12 29.72 -18.39
N ALA A 318 -32.71 28.99 -19.43
CA ALA A 318 -32.60 29.53 -20.77
C ALA A 318 -33.98 29.87 -21.37
N ALA A 319 -34.95 28.99 -21.15
CA ALA A 319 -36.34 29.22 -21.61
C ALA A 319 -36.96 30.41 -20.89
N ILE A 320 -36.76 30.53 -19.58
CA ILE A 320 -37.22 31.68 -18.79
C ILE A 320 -36.58 32.97 -19.30
N GLN A 321 -35.26 32.99 -19.53
CA GLN A 321 -34.58 34.17 -20.05
C GLN A 321 -35.13 34.61 -21.43
N THR A 322 -35.30 33.66 -22.35
CA THR A 322 -35.83 33.93 -23.69
C THR A 322 -37.26 34.44 -23.61
N GLY A 323 -38.12 33.81 -22.78
CA GLY A 323 -39.49 34.22 -22.56
C GLY A 323 -39.62 35.63 -21.97
N LEU A 324 -38.80 35.95 -20.96
CA LEU A 324 -38.72 37.30 -20.40
C LEU A 324 -38.28 38.35 -21.43
N THR A 325 -37.26 38.03 -22.24
CA THR A 325 -36.82 38.93 -23.31
C THR A 325 -37.97 39.21 -24.32
N SER A 326 -38.65 38.13 -24.73
CA SER A 326 -39.85 38.27 -25.61
C SER A 326 -40.93 39.08 -24.95
N PHE A 327 -41.21 38.94 -23.68
CA PHE A 327 -42.17 39.69 -22.93
C PHE A 327 -41.79 41.18 -22.84
N PHE A 328 -40.53 41.50 -22.56
CA PHE A 328 -40.05 42.88 -22.54
C PHE A 328 -40.14 43.56 -23.95
N ASP A 329 -39.82 42.83 -25.01
CA ASP A 329 -39.94 43.31 -26.37
C ASP A 329 -41.41 43.58 -26.72
N PHE A 330 -42.37 42.79 -26.23
CA PHE A 330 -43.79 43.00 -26.35
C PHE A 330 -44.24 44.26 -25.59
N ILE A 331 -43.84 44.43 -24.31
CA ILE A 331 -44.19 45.62 -23.52
C ILE A 331 -43.67 46.94 -24.16
N ASN A 332 -42.45 46.85 -24.72
CA ASN A 332 -41.77 47.97 -25.38
C ASN A 332 -42.27 48.20 -26.82
N HIS A 333 -43.36 47.54 -27.23
CA HIS A 333 -43.93 47.63 -28.56
C HIS A 333 -43.05 47.28 -29.75
N LYS A 334 -41.97 46.54 -29.50
CA LYS A 334 -41.10 46.03 -30.55
C LYS A 334 -41.71 44.85 -31.28
N THR A 335 -42.54 44.07 -30.59
CA THR A 335 -43.30 42.96 -31.16
C THR A 335 -44.77 43.07 -30.84
N LYS A 336 -45.64 42.51 -31.73
CA LYS A 336 -47.11 42.49 -31.52
C LYS A 336 -47.59 41.25 -30.78
N ASN A 337 -46.73 40.22 -30.66
CA ASN A 337 -47.11 38.97 -30.07
C ASN A 337 -46.13 38.59 -28.96
N VAL A 338 -46.64 37.99 -27.90
CA VAL A 338 -45.86 37.39 -26.79
C VAL A 338 -46.35 35.97 -26.57
N SER A 339 -45.43 35.05 -26.38
CA SER A 339 -45.72 33.67 -26.02
C SER A 339 -45.41 33.42 -24.53
N THR A 340 -46.11 32.47 -23.95
CA THR A 340 -45.84 32.01 -22.60
C THR A 340 -44.54 31.16 -22.57
N ILE A 341 -43.92 31.12 -21.41
CA ILE A 341 -42.72 30.34 -21.15
C ILE A 341 -43.13 28.85 -20.99
N ASP A 342 -42.62 27.97 -21.84
CA ASP A 342 -42.92 26.53 -21.75
C ASP A 342 -41.88 25.80 -20.88
N VAL A 343 -42.03 25.92 -19.56
CA VAL A 343 -41.23 25.16 -18.54
C VAL A 343 -42.22 24.42 -17.67
N LYS A 344 -42.23 23.07 -17.84
CA LYS A 344 -43.17 22.16 -17.15
C LYS A 344 -42.43 21.32 -16.09
N THR A 345 -41.73 21.99 -15.19
CA THR A 345 -41.06 21.32 -14.06
C THR A 345 -41.84 21.59 -12.77
N ASN A 346 -41.74 20.67 -11.80
CA ASN A 346 -42.38 20.82 -10.48
C ASN A 346 -41.44 21.42 -9.43
N ASP A 347 -40.41 22.12 -9.88
CA ASP A 347 -39.38 22.78 -9.06
C ASP A 347 -39.59 24.31 -9.06
N GLU A 348 -38.60 25.03 -8.51
CA GLU A 348 -38.59 26.48 -8.46
C GLU A 348 -38.70 27.15 -9.86
N PHE A 349 -38.13 26.51 -10.89
CA PHE A 349 -38.19 27.00 -12.25
C PHE A 349 -39.62 26.92 -12.83
N GLY A 350 -40.35 25.85 -12.51
CA GLY A 350 -41.75 25.72 -12.87
C GLY A 350 -42.61 26.74 -12.17
N GLN A 351 -42.37 26.98 -10.88
CA GLN A 351 -43.11 28.02 -10.12
C GLN A 351 -42.83 29.44 -10.66
N ILE A 352 -41.57 29.77 -10.95
CA ILE A 352 -41.16 31.03 -11.55
C ILE A 352 -41.83 31.20 -12.93
N SER A 353 -41.78 30.17 -13.77
CA SER A 353 -42.40 30.21 -15.10
C SER A 353 -43.90 30.44 -15.04
N LYS A 354 -44.60 29.79 -14.10
CA LYS A 354 -46.05 29.97 -13.88
C LYS A 354 -46.37 31.41 -13.47
N ALA A 355 -45.65 31.94 -12.47
CA ALA A 355 -45.83 33.31 -12.00
C ALA A 355 -45.57 34.34 -13.11
N ILE A 356 -44.55 34.15 -13.93
CA ILE A 356 -44.25 35.01 -15.08
C ILE A 356 -45.33 34.88 -16.13
N ASN A 357 -45.79 33.69 -16.47
CA ASN A 357 -46.85 33.46 -17.46
C ASN A 357 -48.18 34.13 -17.05
N GLU A 358 -48.55 34.03 -15.79
CA GLU A 358 -49.71 34.73 -15.25
C GLU A 358 -49.63 36.27 -15.47
N ASN A 359 -48.41 36.81 -15.22
CA ASN A 359 -48.16 38.23 -15.47
C ASN A 359 -48.11 38.57 -16.96
N ILE A 360 -47.59 37.75 -17.83
CA ILE A 360 -47.57 37.88 -19.29
C ILE A 360 -49.07 37.97 -19.80
N LEU A 361 -49.89 37.02 -19.39
CA LEU A 361 -51.26 36.91 -19.79
C LEU A 361 -52.09 38.14 -19.30
N ALA A 362 -51.90 38.47 -18.02
CA ALA A 362 -52.56 39.62 -17.43
C ALA A 362 -52.19 40.96 -18.12
N THR A 363 -50.89 41.13 -18.43
CA THR A 363 -50.39 42.32 -19.13
C THR A 363 -50.88 42.37 -20.58
N LYS A 364 -50.84 41.24 -21.29
CA LYS A 364 -51.39 41.16 -22.68
C LYS A 364 -52.85 41.54 -22.72
N GLN A 365 -53.65 40.94 -21.83
CA GLN A 365 -55.10 41.27 -21.75
C GLN A 365 -55.34 42.73 -21.42
N GLY A 366 -54.54 43.31 -20.50
CA GLY A 366 -54.63 44.73 -20.17
C GLY A 366 -54.33 45.65 -21.36
N LEU A 367 -53.24 45.38 -22.09
CA LEU A 367 -52.87 46.16 -23.28
C LEU A 367 -53.89 46.01 -24.43
N GLU A 368 -54.50 44.82 -24.60
CA GLU A 368 -55.60 44.63 -25.58
C GLU A 368 -56.87 45.45 -25.21
N GLN A 369 -57.20 45.49 -23.91
CA GLN A 369 -58.27 46.29 -23.40
C GLN A 369 -58.02 47.80 -23.63
N ASP A 370 -56.77 48.22 -23.32
CA ASP A 370 -56.38 49.63 -23.51
C ASP A 370 -56.33 49.98 -25.00
N ALA A 371 -55.82 49.12 -25.89
CA ALA A 371 -55.87 49.37 -27.33
C ALA A 371 -57.28 49.45 -27.89
N LYS A 372 -58.22 48.59 -27.38
CA LYS A 372 -59.62 48.64 -27.75
C LYS A 372 -60.25 49.97 -27.34
N ALA A 373 -59.99 50.45 -26.13
CA ALA A 373 -60.51 51.74 -25.63
C ALA A 373 -59.97 52.92 -26.42
N VAL A 374 -58.67 52.91 -26.78
CA VAL A 374 -58.09 53.94 -27.65
C VAL A 374 -58.74 53.93 -29.03
N LYS A 375 -58.94 52.76 -29.65
CA LYS A 375 -59.58 52.60 -30.95
C LYS A 375 -61.02 53.12 -30.90
N GLU A 376 -61.84 52.72 -29.92
CA GLU A 376 -63.20 53.19 -29.72
C GLU A 376 -63.26 54.71 -29.49
N SER A 377 -62.27 55.26 -28.77
CA SER A 377 -62.15 56.68 -28.56
C SER A 377 -62.00 57.47 -29.91
N VAL A 378 -61.10 56.95 -30.79
CA VAL A 378 -60.89 57.52 -32.12
C VAL A 378 -62.14 57.39 -32.98
N GLU A 379 -62.79 56.22 -32.97
CA GLU A 379 -64.06 56.01 -33.69
C GLU A 379 -65.19 56.95 -33.15
N THR A 380 -65.27 57.08 -31.82
CA THR A 380 -66.27 57.98 -31.20
C THR A 380 -66.04 59.44 -31.58
N VAL A 381 -64.77 59.87 -31.59
CA VAL A 381 -64.49 61.27 -32.06
C VAL A 381 -64.87 61.43 -33.51
N GLY A 382 -64.62 60.48 -34.40
CA GLY A 382 -65.09 60.57 -35.81
C GLY A 382 -66.63 60.65 -35.95
N VAL A 383 -67.36 59.93 -35.11
CA VAL A 383 -68.84 60.02 -35.06
C VAL A 383 -69.28 61.39 -34.58
N VAL A 384 -68.59 61.98 -33.61
CA VAL A 384 -68.81 63.31 -33.11
C VAL A 384 -68.50 64.36 -34.18
N GLU A 385 -67.44 64.24 -34.93
CA GLU A 385 -67.04 65.08 -36.05
C GLU A 385 -68.12 65.07 -37.15
N SER A 386 -68.78 63.92 -37.34
CA SER A 386 -69.90 63.81 -38.29
C SER A 386 -71.23 64.48 -37.84
N GLY A 387 -71.24 65.06 -36.61
CA GLY A 387 -72.36 65.80 -36.06
C GLY A 387 -73.16 65.07 -34.97
N ASN A 388 -72.94 63.78 -34.74
CA ASN A 388 -73.67 63.02 -33.72
C ASN A 388 -72.99 63.16 -32.33
N LEU A 389 -73.59 64.00 -31.47
CA LEU A 389 -73.10 64.30 -30.12
C LEU A 389 -73.61 63.32 -29.06
N THR A 390 -74.36 62.28 -29.45
CA THR A 390 -74.86 61.28 -28.50
C THR A 390 -73.84 60.09 -28.30
N ALA A 391 -72.82 59.99 -29.15
CA ALA A 391 -71.82 58.94 -29.07
C ALA A 391 -71.08 59.03 -27.74
N ARG A 392 -70.70 57.83 -27.14
CA ARG A 392 -69.94 57.73 -25.91
C ARG A 392 -68.94 56.60 -26.05
N ILE A 393 -67.78 56.75 -25.37
CA ILE A 393 -66.77 55.71 -25.23
C ILE A 393 -67.26 54.76 -24.13
N THR A 394 -67.53 53.51 -24.50
CA THR A 394 -68.05 52.48 -23.58
C THR A 394 -66.92 51.49 -23.12
N ALA A 395 -65.89 51.32 -23.92
CA ALA A 395 -64.79 50.46 -23.59
C ALA A 395 -64.18 50.79 -22.22
N ASN A 396 -63.78 49.76 -21.49
CA ASN A 396 -63.17 49.88 -20.17
C ASN A 396 -61.65 49.53 -20.25
N PRO A 397 -60.78 50.55 -20.39
CA PRO A 397 -59.34 50.33 -20.35
C PRO A 397 -58.89 49.93 -18.95
N ARG A 398 -57.71 49.25 -18.87
CA ARG A 398 -57.10 48.90 -17.60
C ARG A 398 -56.15 50.00 -17.09
N ASN A 399 -55.55 50.75 -18.00
CA ASN A 399 -54.66 51.84 -17.64
C ASN A 399 -55.50 53.02 -16.99
N PRO A 400 -55.14 53.42 -15.74
CA PRO A 400 -55.84 54.49 -15.02
C PRO A 400 -55.89 55.81 -15.80
N GLN A 401 -54.80 56.09 -16.55
CA GLN A 401 -54.80 57.36 -17.37
C GLN A 401 -55.75 57.27 -18.52
N LEU A 402 -55.95 56.10 -19.14
CA LEU A 402 -57.00 55.95 -20.18
C LEU A 402 -58.40 55.92 -19.61
N ILE A 403 -58.61 55.42 -18.39
CA ILE A 403 -59.87 55.51 -17.66
C ILE A 403 -60.22 56.98 -17.44
N GLU A 404 -59.29 57.79 -16.96
CA GLU A 404 -59.44 59.20 -16.73
C GLU A 404 -59.75 59.96 -18.06
N LEU A 405 -58.99 59.70 -19.12
CA LEU A 405 -59.15 60.23 -20.44
C LEU A 405 -60.58 59.93 -20.98
N LYS A 406 -61.04 58.69 -20.91
CA LYS A 406 -62.43 58.30 -21.26
C LYS A 406 -63.45 59.12 -20.51
N ASN A 407 -63.30 59.23 -19.19
CA ASN A 407 -64.25 59.98 -18.35
C ASN A 407 -64.26 61.46 -18.69
N VAL A 408 -63.11 62.07 -18.95
CA VAL A 408 -63.00 63.46 -19.39
C VAL A 408 -63.64 63.67 -20.75
N LEU A 409 -63.36 62.80 -21.73
CA LEU A 409 -63.97 62.87 -23.07
C LEU A 409 -65.51 62.72 -23.02
N ASN A 410 -66.02 61.70 -22.33
CA ASN A 410 -67.45 61.51 -22.20
C ASN A 410 -68.13 62.70 -21.50
N ARG A 411 -67.49 63.24 -20.44
CA ARG A 411 -68.02 64.48 -19.78
C ARG A 411 -68.03 65.69 -20.72
N LEU A 412 -66.98 65.82 -21.56
CA LEU A 412 -66.99 66.89 -22.61
C LEU A 412 -68.12 66.68 -23.58
N LEU A 413 -68.39 65.48 -24.03
CA LEU A 413 -69.49 65.14 -24.92
C LEU A 413 -70.88 65.43 -24.27
N ASP A 414 -71.02 65.14 -22.95
CA ASP A 414 -72.23 65.48 -22.19
C ASP A 414 -72.49 66.97 -22.19
N VAL A 415 -71.46 67.79 -21.96
CA VAL A 415 -71.58 69.27 -21.99
C VAL A 415 -71.93 69.77 -23.38
N LEU A 416 -71.27 69.21 -24.41
CA LEU A 416 -71.57 69.60 -25.81
C LEU A 416 -73.00 69.24 -26.19
N GLN A 417 -73.48 68.05 -25.89
CA GLN A 417 -74.85 67.61 -26.16
C GLN A 417 -75.85 68.44 -25.43
N THR A 418 -75.59 68.85 -24.17
CA THR A 418 -76.51 69.69 -23.38
C THR A 418 -76.55 71.08 -23.91
N LYS A 419 -75.46 71.65 -24.39
CA LYS A 419 -75.37 73.03 -24.86
C LYS A 419 -75.78 73.25 -26.35
N VAL A 420 -75.47 72.19 -27.18
CA VAL A 420 -75.64 72.30 -28.64
C VAL A 420 -76.80 71.44 -29.14
N GLY A 421 -77.24 70.44 -28.41
CA GLY A 421 -78.26 69.47 -28.86
C GLY A 421 -77.58 68.10 -29.24
N SER A 422 -78.46 67.18 -29.70
CA SER A 422 -78.00 65.81 -30.01
C SER A 422 -77.34 65.69 -31.39
N ASP A 423 -77.54 66.62 -32.28
CA ASP A 423 -77.00 66.69 -33.64
C ASP A 423 -76.55 68.11 -33.99
N MET A 424 -75.22 68.28 -34.21
CA MET A 424 -74.58 69.52 -34.54
C MET A 424 -75.00 70.04 -35.97
N ASN A 425 -75.27 69.08 -36.88
CA ASN A 425 -75.71 69.40 -38.23
C ASN A 425 -77.15 69.99 -38.29
N ALA A 426 -77.95 69.81 -37.25
CA ALA A 426 -79.25 70.42 -37.14
C ALA A 426 -79.20 71.95 -36.97
N ILE A 427 -78.09 72.49 -36.43
CA ILE A 427 -77.87 73.92 -36.21
C ILE A 427 -77.54 74.63 -37.53
N HIS A 428 -76.93 73.94 -38.50
CA HIS A 428 -76.57 74.49 -39.79
C HIS A 428 -77.76 74.60 -40.76
N LYS A 429 -78.95 74.07 -40.43
CA LYS A 429 -80.21 74.15 -41.21
C LYS A 429 -81.19 75.21 -40.72
N ILE A 430 -80.78 75.98 -39.71
CA ILE A 430 -81.51 77.22 -39.28
C ILE A 430 -80.77 78.42 -39.82
#